data_897c7bf3d9ec065fd72dcc157df1aeb4
#
_entry.id   897c7bf3d9ec065fd72dcc157df1aeb4
#
_cell.length_a   1.000
_cell.length_b   1.000
_cell.length_c   1.000
_cell.angle_alpha   90.00
_cell.angle_beta   90.00
_cell.angle_gamma   90.00
#
_symmetry.space_group_name_H-M   'P 1'
#
loop_
_entity.id
_entity.type
_entity.pdbx_description
1 polymer ?
#
loop_
_entity_poly.entity_id
_entity_poly.type
_entity_poly.pdbx_seq_one_letter_code
_entity_poly.pdbx_strand_id
1 'polypeptide(L)'
;FDYQTVCFPFQYPVRTLSLGNDVLDNSLDRAHKFNIGVVLGGVYIHNDVSRRVYYEVDESLVSDNLYNQNDEQIRVLPSRYYKLSTDGSVEIPQGKLNGLITVQLADEFFDDPDAHKGVYVIPMRITEADRVDSILSGRAAVANPDLHEAAHWEITPKNYTLFGVKYVNPYHGKWLRRGALVVKNPAGEEIDRIVYRTADLELNETVSLTTVSMSDVVGGWQIKGEEFALRLSVTDGEITVSSQENAAIDVTGNGRYAENDAEWGGTIEKPRKRDVLYLKYAYDRADGNKCEVCDTLVFRDRAIVFEDNRPKIK
;
A
#
# COMPACT_ATOMS: atom_id res chain seq x y z
N PHE A 1 -36.72 8.57 -3.04
CA PHE A 1 -36.38 9.31 -1.82
C PHE A 1 -36.52 10.80 -2.13
N ASP A 2 -37.20 11.52 -1.23
CA ASP A 2 -37.44 12.95 -1.37
C ASP A 2 -36.38 13.82 -0.69
N TYR A 3 -35.28 13.19 -0.23
CA TYR A 3 -34.20 13.83 0.50
C TYR A 3 -32.85 13.38 0.00
N GLN A 4 -32.09 14.29 -0.59
CA GLN A 4 -30.81 14.05 -1.22
C GLN A 4 -29.68 14.66 -0.42
N THR A 5 -28.59 13.92 -0.28
CA THR A 5 -27.46 14.31 0.54
C THR A 5 -26.14 14.11 -0.17
N VAL A 6 -25.11 14.83 0.27
CA VAL A 6 -23.72 14.59 -0.15
C VAL A 6 -22.82 14.32 1.04
N CYS A 7 -21.82 13.49 0.82
CA CYS A 7 -20.83 13.18 1.85
C CYS A 7 -19.55 12.59 1.25
N PHE A 8 -18.51 12.44 2.07
CA PHE A 8 -17.42 11.51 1.79
C PHE A 8 -17.85 10.10 2.24
N PRO A 9 -17.64 9.04 1.41
CA PRO A 9 -18.07 7.68 1.75
C PRO A 9 -17.29 7.08 2.91
N PHE A 10 -16.02 7.49 3.06
CA PHE A 10 -15.11 7.04 4.11
C PHE A 10 -14.44 8.23 4.78
N GLN A 11 -14.31 8.20 6.12
CA GLN A 11 -13.70 9.29 6.90
C GLN A 11 -12.20 9.09 7.10
N TYR A 12 -11.72 7.84 7.12
CA TYR A 12 -10.31 7.51 7.41
C TYR A 12 -9.73 6.47 6.44
N PRO A 13 -10.01 6.55 5.13
CA PRO A 13 -9.50 5.56 4.19
C PRO A 13 -7.99 5.75 4.01
N VAL A 14 -7.28 4.66 3.74
CA VAL A 14 -5.88 4.71 3.28
C VAL A 14 -5.79 4.18 1.85
N ARG A 15 -5.34 5.04 0.95
CA ARG A 15 -5.01 4.64 -0.41
C ARG A 15 -3.56 4.17 -0.47
N THR A 16 -3.36 2.89 -0.76
CA THR A 16 -2.05 2.32 -1.04
C THR A 16 -1.85 2.27 -2.55
N LEU A 17 -0.89 3.03 -3.08
CA LEU A 17 -0.52 2.97 -4.49
C LEU A 17 0.40 1.77 -4.73
N SER A 18 0.10 0.96 -5.74
CA SER A 18 0.93 -0.15 -6.19
C SER A 18 1.77 0.27 -7.39
N LEU A 19 3.08 0.42 -7.21
CA LEU A 19 3.97 0.94 -8.26
C LEU A 19 4.50 -0.14 -9.21
N GLY A 20 4.38 -1.41 -8.86
CA GLY A 20 4.80 -2.54 -9.71
C GLY A 20 3.67 -3.10 -10.55
N ASN A 21 4.02 -4.06 -11.41
CA ASN A 21 3.03 -4.83 -12.16
C ASN A 21 2.05 -5.55 -11.22
N ASP A 22 0.78 -5.55 -11.56
CA ASP A 22 -0.26 -6.22 -10.77
C ASP A 22 -1.19 -7.03 -11.66
N VAL A 23 -2.00 -7.88 -11.04
CA VAL A 23 -3.05 -8.67 -11.69
C VAL A 23 -4.23 -7.78 -12.10
N LEU A 24 -4.51 -6.76 -11.30
CA LEU A 24 -5.53 -5.74 -11.55
C LEU A 24 -4.92 -4.52 -12.24
N ASP A 25 -5.75 -3.78 -12.97
CA ASP A 25 -5.32 -2.51 -13.56
C ASP A 25 -4.94 -1.50 -12.46
N ASN A 26 -3.66 -1.17 -12.40
CA ASN A 26 -3.07 -0.18 -11.51
C ASN A 26 -2.39 0.96 -12.29
N SER A 27 -2.88 1.25 -13.49
CA SER A 27 -2.32 2.30 -14.36
C SER A 27 -2.33 3.68 -13.71
N LEU A 28 -3.36 4.00 -12.92
CA LEU A 28 -3.41 5.24 -12.13
C LEU A 28 -2.30 5.30 -11.09
N ASP A 29 -2.10 4.20 -10.35
CA ASP A 29 -1.06 4.11 -9.31
C ASP A 29 0.34 4.33 -9.90
N ARG A 30 0.62 3.66 -11.03
CA ARG A 30 1.89 3.83 -11.76
C ARG A 30 2.06 5.21 -12.39
N ALA A 31 0.96 5.91 -12.64
CA ALA A 31 0.97 7.32 -13.03
C ALA A 31 1.04 8.27 -11.82
N HIS A 32 1.26 7.74 -10.61
CA HIS A 32 1.28 8.46 -9.34
C HIS A 32 -0.03 9.23 -9.07
N LYS A 33 -1.18 8.63 -9.43
CA LYS A 33 -2.50 9.23 -9.29
C LYS A 33 -3.46 8.35 -8.51
N PHE A 34 -4.43 9.01 -7.86
CA PHE A 34 -5.58 8.36 -7.27
C PHE A 34 -6.77 9.32 -7.21
N ASN A 35 -7.94 8.82 -6.84
CA ASN A 35 -9.16 9.63 -6.77
C ASN A 35 -9.70 9.67 -5.35
N ILE A 36 -10.14 10.87 -4.92
CA ILE A 36 -10.98 11.08 -3.74
C ILE A 36 -12.40 11.30 -4.24
N GLY A 37 -13.34 10.48 -3.75
CA GLY A 37 -14.73 10.53 -4.19
C GLY A 37 -15.64 11.26 -3.22
N VAL A 38 -16.54 12.12 -3.75
CA VAL A 38 -17.71 12.62 -3.06
C VAL A 38 -18.92 11.89 -3.60
N VAL A 39 -19.85 11.48 -2.75
CA VAL A 39 -21.01 10.67 -3.15
C VAL A 39 -22.33 11.37 -2.87
N LEU A 40 -23.30 11.12 -3.77
CA LEU A 40 -24.68 11.55 -3.66
C LEU A 40 -25.51 10.41 -3.05
N GLY A 41 -26.18 10.70 -1.96
CA GLY A 41 -27.16 9.81 -1.31
C GLY A 41 -28.60 10.24 -1.57
N GLY A 42 -29.55 9.35 -1.24
CA GLY A 42 -30.98 9.64 -1.37
C GLY A 42 -31.52 9.63 -2.79
N VAL A 43 -30.82 8.97 -3.73
CA VAL A 43 -31.24 8.82 -5.13
C VAL A 43 -31.66 7.37 -5.37
N TYR A 44 -32.80 7.16 -6.03
CA TYR A 44 -33.37 5.81 -6.19
C TYR A 44 -32.88 5.10 -7.45
N ILE A 45 -32.93 5.75 -8.62
CA ILE A 45 -32.58 5.11 -9.89
C ILE A 45 -31.33 5.74 -10.48
N HIS A 46 -31.35 7.06 -10.67
CA HIS A 46 -30.24 7.80 -11.26
C HIS A 46 -30.29 9.27 -10.84
N ASN A 47 -29.15 9.92 -10.91
CA ASN A 47 -29.02 11.35 -10.75
C ASN A 47 -29.52 12.05 -12.00
N ASP A 48 -30.59 12.84 -11.92
CA ASP A 48 -31.28 13.50 -13.04
C ASP A 48 -30.68 14.85 -13.43
N VAL A 49 -29.75 15.39 -12.62
CA VAL A 49 -29.13 16.69 -12.85
C VAL A 49 -27.71 16.71 -12.30
N SER A 50 -26.81 17.43 -12.97
CA SER A 50 -25.45 17.70 -12.43
C SER A 50 -25.53 18.54 -11.16
N ARG A 51 -24.69 18.19 -10.18
CA ARG A 51 -24.57 18.86 -8.89
C ARG A 51 -23.12 19.27 -8.65
N ARG A 52 -22.91 20.45 -8.10
CA ARG A 52 -21.58 20.91 -7.71
C ARG A 52 -21.44 20.81 -6.20
N VAL A 53 -20.32 20.24 -5.75
CA VAL A 53 -19.96 20.11 -4.35
C VAL A 53 -18.68 20.91 -4.12
N TYR A 54 -18.73 21.84 -3.16
CA TYR A 54 -17.59 22.68 -2.78
C TYR A 54 -16.87 22.02 -1.60
N TYR A 55 -15.56 22.09 -1.64
CA TYR A 55 -14.71 21.52 -0.61
C TYR A 55 -13.47 22.38 -0.36
N GLU A 56 -12.85 22.16 0.75
CA GLU A 56 -11.55 22.72 1.10
C GLU A 56 -10.61 21.66 1.66
N VAL A 57 -9.31 21.91 1.58
CA VAL A 57 -8.30 21.19 2.35
C VAL A 57 -8.22 21.89 3.71
N ASP A 58 -8.75 21.23 4.75
CA ASP A 58 -8.88 21.79 6.09
C ASP A 58 -7.89 21.13 7.04
N GLU A 59 -6.70 21.73 7.17
CA GLU A 59 -5.63 21.22 8.03
C GLU A 59 -6.03 21.19 9.51
N SER A 60 -7.04 21.97 9.93
CA SER A 60 -7.53 21.97 11.32
C SER A 60 -8.19 20.65 11.74
N LEU A 61 -8.50 19.77 10.78
CA LEU A 61 -8.96 18.40 11.03
C LEU A 61 -7.87 17.48 11.60
N VAL A 62 -6.61 17.87 11.52
CA VAL A 62 -5.49 17.07 12.00
C VAL A 62 -4.84 17.78 13.17
N SER A 63 -5.00 17.21 14.35
CA SER A 63 -4.35 17.71 15.58
C SER A 63 -3.12 16.85 15.92
N ASP A 64 -2.22 17.40 16.74
CA ASP A 64 -0.93 16.76 17.10
C ASP A 64 -1.10 15.48 17.93
N ASN A 65 -2.29 15.22 18.47
CA ASN A 65 -2.60 14.05 19.27
C ASN A 65 -3.23 12.88 18.49
N LEU A 66 -3.27 12.95 17.15
CA LEU A 66 -3.77 11.88 16.31
C LEU A 66 -2.67 10.89 15.91
N TYR A 67 -2.90 9.62 16.17
CA TYR A 67 -1.97 8.53 15.86
C TYR A 67 -2.65 7.44 15.04
N ASN A 68 -1.91 6.81 14.16
CA ASN A 68 -2.38 5.65 13.40
C ASN A 68 -2.41 4.37 14.27
N GLN A 69 -2.81 3.24 13.68
CA GLN A 69 -2.89 1.96 14.41
C GLN A 69 -1.52 1.42 14.86
N ASN A 70 -0.43 1.89 14.24
CA ASN A 70 0.96 1.55 14.58
C ASN A 70 1.58 2.52 15.60
N ASP A 71 0.77 3.40 16.21
CA ASP A 71 1.21 4.43 17.17
C ASP A 71 2.16 5.49 16.58
N GLU A 72 2.11 5.70 15.26
CA GLU A 72 2.81 6.77 14.56
C GLU A 72 1.88 7.98 14.40
N GLN A 73 2.42 9.19 14.58
CA GLN A 73 1.63 10.43 14.48
C GLN A 73 1.10 10.65 13.06
N ILE A 74 -0.20 10.90 12.93
CA ILE A 74 -0.83 11.29 11.67
C ILE A 74 -0.48 12.76 11.38
N ARG A 75 -0.09 13.03 10.14
CA ARG A 75 0.34 14.36 9.69
C ARG A 75 -0.34 14.75 8.39
N VAL A 76 -0.56 16.04 8.22
CA VAL A 76 -1.03 16.57 6.93
C VAL A 76 0.03 16.31 5.85
N LEU A 77 -0.39 15.80 4.70
CA LEU A 77 0.48 15.67 3.54
C LEU A 77 0.91 17.06 3.06
N PRO A 78 2.20 17.38 3.03
CA PRO A 78 2.68 18.68 2.55
C PRO A 78 2.16 19.01 1.16
N SER A 79 1.66 20.24 0.95
CA SER A 79 1.05 20.69 -0.32
C SER A 79 2.00 20.59 -1.52
N ARG A 80 3.32 20.60 -1.31
CA ARG A 80 4.32 20.37 -2.35
C ARG A 80 4.31 18.96 -2.92
N TYR A 81 3.77 17.98 -2.18
CA TYR A 81 3.74 16.56 -2.57
C TYR A 81 2.57 16.19 -3.46
N TYR A 82 1.57 17.06 -3.63
CA TYR A 82 0.42 16.72 -4.44
C TYR A 82 -0.22 17.91 -5.14
N LYS A 83 -1.03 17.59 -6.15
CA LYS A 83 -1.87 18.55 -6.86
C LYS A 83 -3.25 17.94 -7.07
N LEU A 84 -4.30 18.73 -6.77
CA LEU A 84 -5.69 18.35 -7.04
C LEU A 84 -6.10 18.75 -8.48
N SER A 85 -6.94 17.91 -9.10
CA SER A 85 -7.45 18.18 -10.47
C SER A 85 -8.46 19.33 -10.52
N THR A 86 -9.05 19.70 -9.38
CA THR A 86 -10.05 20.77 -9.27
C THR A 86 -9.66 21.69 -8.12
N ASP A 87 -10.09 22.94 -8.22
CA ASP A 87 -9.84 23.99 -7.23
C ASP A 87 -11.12 24.30 -6.47
N GLY A 88 -11.25 23.72 -5.25
CA GLY A 88 -12.33 23.98 -4.31
C GLY A 88 -13.71 23.47 -4.70
N SER A 89 -13.90 22.81 -5.85
CA SER A 89 -15.19 22.23 -6.18
C SER A 89 -15.08 21.04 -7.13
N VAL A 90 -16.04 20.09 -7.01
CA VAL A 90 -16.16 18.93 -7.89
C VAL A 90 -17.60 18.77 -8.35
N GLU A 91 -17.77 18.35 -9.61
CA GLU A 91 -19.09 18.04 -10.17
C GLU A 91 -19.42 16.57 -9.98
N ILE A 92 -20.65 16.29 -9.56
CA ILE A 92 -21.29 14.97 -9.67
C ILE A 92 -22.16 15.05 -10.94
N PRO A 93 -21.71 14.47 -12.07
CA PRO A 93 -22.41 14.62 -13.34
C PRO A 93 -23.78 13.96 -13.33
N GLN A 94 -24.68 14.45 -14.17
CA GLN A 94 -25.96 13.77 -14.45
C GLN A 94 -25.70 12.30 -14.80
N GLY A 95 -26.50 11.39 -14.25
CA GLY A 95 -26.37 9.94 -14.45
C GLY A 95 -25.29 9.28 -13.58
N LYS A 96 -24.51 10.06 -12.80
CA LYS A 96 -23.50 9.55 -11.86
C LYS A 96 -23.92 9.77 -10.42
N LEU A 97 -23.41 8.92 -9.52
CA LEU A 97 -23.65 9.04 -8.08
C LEU A 97 -22.42 9.57 -7.32
N ASN A 98 -21.34 9.84 -8.01
CA ASN A 98 -20.11 10.34 -7.42
C ASN A 98 -19.45 11.41 -8.31
N GLY A 99 -18.77 12.33 -7.65
CA GLY A 99 -17.78 13.24 -8.23
C GLY A 99 -16.39 12.80 -7.79
N LEU A 100 -15.39 12.89 -8.69
CA LEU A 100 -14.03 12.44 -8.42
C LEU A 100 -13.04 13.59 -8.49
N ILE A 101 -12.27 13.76 -7.43
CA ILE A 101 -11.14 14.68 -7.35
C ILE A 101 -9.90 13.85 -7.57
N THR A 102 -9.24 13.98 -8.72
CA THR A 102 -7.99 13.28 -8.98
C THR A 102 -6.85 13.98 -8.26
N VAL A 103 -6.07 13.21 -7.51
CA VAL A 103 -4.83 13.65 -6.87
C VAL A 103 -3.67 13.14 -7.70
N GLN A 104 -2.76 14.05 -8.10
CA GLN A 104 -1.47 13.73 -8.69
C GLN A 104 -0.40 13.92 -7.63
N LEU A 105 0.34 12.88 -7.29
CA LEU A 105 1.51 12.97 -6.41
C LEU A 105 2.73 13.45 -7.19
N ALA A 106 3.56 14.25 -6.52
CA ALA A 106 4.88 14.64 -7.01
C ALA A 106 5.92 13.54 -6.72
N ASP A 107 7.00 13.52 -7.50
CA ASP A 107 8.04 12.49 -7.34
C ASP A 107 8.73 12.60 -5.97
N GLU A 108 8.86 13.80 -5.42
CA GLU A 108 9.43 14.07 -4.09
C GLU A 108 8.66 13.38 -2.94
N PHE A 109 7.38 13.02 -3.15
CA PHE A 109 6.64 12.23 -2.17
C PHE A 109 7.27 10.85 -1.98
N PHE A 110 7.73 10.22 -3.05
CA PHE A 110 8.29 8.87 -3.02
C PHE A 110 9.71 8.82 -2.44
N ASP A 111 10.38 9.97 -2.36
CA ASP A 111 11.69 10.11 -1.70
C ASP A 111 11.58 10.32 -0.19
N ASP A 112 10.37 10.62 0.31
CA ASP A 112 10.13 10.81 1.75
C ASP A 112 10.13 9.45 2.48
N PRO A 113 10.97 9.26 3.51
CA PRO A 113 11.10 8.00 4.24
C PRO A 113 9.83 7.57 5.00
N ASP A 114 8.87 8.48 5.19
CA ASP A 114 7.61 8.20 5.87
C ASP A 114 6.45 7.92 4.89
N ALA A 115 6.63 8.16 3.59
CA ALA A 115 5.56 8.05 2.59
C ALA A 115 4.98 6.64 2.43
N HIS A 116 5.73 5.60 2.75
CA HIS A 116 5.26 4.20 2.71
C HIS A 116 4.54 3.76 4.00
N LYS A 117 4.58 4.56 5.08
CA LYS A 117 4.06 4.18 6.41
C LYS A 117 2.57 4.43 6.60
N GLY A 118 1.94 5.26 5.74
CA GLY A 118 0.52 5.63 5.89
C GLY A 118 0.25 6.66 6.98
N VAL A 119 1.23 7.48 7.30
CA VAL A 119 1.12 8.58 8.29
C VAL A 119 0.60 9.89 7.69
N TYR A 120 0.67 10.02 6.36
CA TYR A 120 0.21 11.23 5.67
C TYR A 120 -1.25 11.14 5.28
N VAL A 121 -1.98 12.23 5.52
CA VAL A 121 -3.39 12.38 5.11
C VAL A 121 -3.62 13.69 4.38
N ILE A 122 -4.56 13.70 3.44
CA ILE A 122 -5.15 14.91 2.86
C ILE A 122 -6.47 15.14 3.60
N PRO A 123 -6.53 16.12 4.52
CA PRO A 123 -7.75 16.42 5.26
C PRO A 123 -8.67 17.27 4.39
N MET A 124 -9.87 16.79 4.11
CA MET A 124 -10.84 17.51 3.27
C MET A 124 -12.17 17.67 3.98
N ARG A 125 -12.82 18.81 3.76
CA ARG A 125 -14.15 19.13 4.27
C ARG A 125 -15.06 19.61 3.13
N ILE A 126 -16.28 19.08 3.06
CA ILE A 126 -17.35 19.64 2.21
C ILE A 126 -17.91 20.84 2.91
N THR A 127 -17.91 21.99 2.23
CA THR A 127 -18.37 23.29 2.75
C THR A 127 -19.77 23.66 2.23
N GLU A 128 -20.05 23.35 0.96
CA GLU A 128 -21.32 23.69 0.31
C GLU A 128 -21.65 22.66 -0.78
N ALA A 129 -22.92 22.56 -1.17
CA ALA A 129 -23.34 21.74 -2.30
C ALA A 129 -24.61 22.27 -2.94
N ASP A 130 -24.63 22.32 -4.28
CA ASP A 130 -25.76 22.78 -5.06
C ASP A 130 -26.76 21.64 -5.30
N ARG A 131 -28.06 21.96 -5.26
CA ARG A 131 -29.15 21.06 -5.67
C ARG A 131 -29.20 19.77 -4.85
N VAL A 132 -28.93 19.85 -3.57
CA VAL A 132 -29.11 18.80 -2.55
C VAL A 132 -29.80 19.37 -1.33
N ASP A 133 -30.43 18.51 -0.56
CA ASP A 133 -31.15 18.96 0.64
C ASP A 133 -30.22 19.20 1.82
N SER A 134 -29.14 18.41 1.93
CA SER A 134 -28.12 18.63 2.97
C SER A 134 -26.78 17.99 2.69
N ILE A 135 -25.79 18.44 3.45
CA ILE A 135 -24.50 17.80 3.67
C ILE A 135 -24.59 16.98 4.95
N LEU A 136 -24.06 15.75 4.96
CA LEU A 136 -24.10 14.90 6.16
C LEU A 136 -23.10 15.38 7.22
N SER A 137 -23.42 16.47 7.90
CA SER A 137 -22.59 17.12 8.92
C SER A 137 -22.69 16.48 10.32
N GLY A 138 -23.52 15.44 10.46
CA GLY A 138 -23.73 14.74 11.72
C GLY A 138 -24.64 15.47 12.71
N ARG A 139 -24.81 14.89 13.92
CA ARG A 139 -25.47 15.48 15.04
C ARG A 139 -24.70 15.21 16.32
N ALA A 140 -24.26 16.28 16.96
CA ALA A 140 -23.51 16.20 18.21
C ALA A 140 -24.38 15.76 19.38
N ALA A 141 -23.82 14.94 20.28
CA ALA A 141 -24.40 14.56 21.55
C ALA A 141 -23.97 15.50 22.70
N VAL A 142 -22.88 16.26 22.48
CA VAL A 142 -22.26 17.16 23.47
C VAL A 142 -22.07 18.57 22.90
N ALA A 143 -21.87 19.56 23.75
CA ALA A 143 -21.81 20.97 23.33
C ALA A 143 -20.57 21.31 22.49
N ASN A 144 -19.42 20.67 22.79
CA ASN A 144 -18.17 20.87 22.04
C ASN A 144 -17.65 19.50 21.60
N PRO A 145 -18.16 18.96 20.49
CA PRO A 145 -17.78 17.62 20.04
C PRO A 145 -16.37 17.62 19.46
N ASP A 146 -15.54 16.69 19.91
CA ASP A 146 -14.33 16.31 19.20
C ASP A 146 -14.75 15.48 17.97
N LEU A 147 -14.20 15.83 16.82
CA LEU A 147 -14.56 15.20 15.54
C LEU A 147 -14.24 13.70 15.51
N HIS A 148 -13.16 13.30 16.17
CA HIS A 148 -12.61 11.95 16.16
C HIS A 148 -13.09 11.08 17.33
N GLU A 149 -13.77 11.68 18.32
CA GLU A 149 -14.34 10.97 19.46
C GLU A 149 -15.79 10.55 19.17
N ALA A 150 -15.97 9.26 18.86
CA ALA A 150 -17.28 8.73 18.45
C ALA A 150 -18.39 8.96 19.52
N ALA A 151 -18.04 8.97 20.81
CA ALA A 151 -18.98 9.20 21.91
C ALA A 151 -19.54 10.63 21.96
N HIS A 152 -18.91 11.58 21.26
CA HIS A 152 -19.38 12.96 21.17
C HIS A 152 -20.50 13.17 20.12
N TRP A 153 -20.88 12.13 19.39
CA TRP A 153 -21.82 12.20 18.28
C TRP A 153 -22.98 11.22 18.42
N GLU A 154 -24.21 11.70 18.28
CA GLU A 154 -25.40 10.85 18.07
C GLU A 154 -25.41 10.29 16.63
N ILE A 155 -25.03 11.13 15.66
CA ILE A 155 -24.82 10.78 14.26
C ILE A 155 -23.46 11.31 13.86
N THR A 156 -22.54 10.43 13.54
CA THR A 156 -21.17 10.80 13.14
C THR A 156 -21.20 11.62 11.84
N PRO A 157 -20.42 12.69 11.74
CA PRO A 157 -20.35 13.51 10.53
C PRO A 157 -19.66 12.74 9.40
N LYS A 158 -20.09 12.99 8.17
CA LYS A 158 -19.52 12.45 6.93
C LYS A 158 -19.17 13.54 5.92
N ASN A 159 -19.17 14.79 6.36
CA ASN A 159 -18.76 15.93 5.55
C ASN A 159 -17.25 16.17 5.50
N TYR A 160 -16.46 15.27 6.06
CA TYR A 160 -15.01 15.34 6.06
C TYR A 160 -14.37 13.98 5.76
N THR A 161 -13.10 14.02 5.42
CA THR A 161 -12.25 12.83 5.34
C THR A 161 -10.81 13.19 5.69
N LEU A 162 -10.13 12.33 6.43
CA LEU A 162 -8.67 12.29 6.52
C LEU A 162 -8.19 11.21 5.55
N PHE A 163 -8.03 11.59 4.28
CA PHE A 163 -7.71 10.64 3.22
C PHE A 163 -6.22 10.28 3.26
N GLY A 164 -5.91 9.12 3.84
CA GLY A 164 -4.56 8.60 3.97
C GLY A 164 -4.00 8.16 2.62
N VAL A 165 -2.70 8.36 2.43
CA VAL A 165 -1.98 7.91 1.25
C VAL A 165 -0.64 7.30 1.62
N LYS A 166 -0.31 6.17 0.98
CA LYS A 166 0.99 5.51 1.03
C LYS A 166 1.25 4.78 -0.28
N TYR A 167 2.45 4.26 -0.45
CA TYR A 167 2.79 3.45 -1.60
C TYR A 167 3.44 2.12 -1.19
N VAL A 168 3.41 1.17 -2.09
CA VAL A 168 4.27 -0.02 -2.09
C VAL A 168 5.08 -0.04 -3.38
N ASN A 169 6.37 -0.37 -3.26
CA ASN A 169 7.29 -0.40 -4.38
C ASN A 169 7.04 -1.62 -5.30
N PRO A 170 7.68 -1.71 -6.48
CA PRO A 170 7.47 -2.81 -7.42
C PRO A 170 7.77 -4.21 -6.88
N TYR A 171 8.53 -4.32 -5.82
CA TYR A 171 8.99 -5.61 -5.25
C TYR A 171 8.17 -6.07 -4.05
N HIS A 172 7.29 -5.21 -3.52
CA HIS A 172 6.38 -5.53 -2.42
C HIS A 172 5.38 -6.62 -2.80
N GLY A 173 5.03 -7.48 -1.84
CA GLY A 173 3.94 -8.44 -1.96
C GLY A 173 4.33 -9.85 -1.60
N LYS A 174 3.50 -10.80 -2.03
CA LYS A 174 3.72 -12.23 -1.83
C LYS A 174 4.39 -12.82 -3.06
N TRP A 175 5.36 -13.69 -2.81
CA TRP A 175 6.18 -14.35 -3.81
C TRP A 175 6.22 -15.86 -3.57
N LEU A 176 6.15 -16.65 -4.64
CA LEU A 176 6.32 -18.10 -4.59
C LEU A 176 7.79 -18.41 -4.68
N ARG A 177 8.36 -18.95 -3.61
CA ARG A 177 9.80 -19.21 -3.46
C ARG A 177 10.13 -20.65 -3.72
N ARG A 178 11.14 -20.89 -4.56
CA ARG A 178 11.75 -22.18 -4.80
C ARG A 178 13.25 -22.02 -4.96
N GLY A 179 14.02 -23.03 -4.57
CA GLY A 179 15.49 -22.91 -4.66
C GLY A 179 16.24 -24.12 -4.17
N ALA A 180 17.51 -23.88 -3.86
CA ALA A 180 18.39 -24.87 -3.28
C ALA A 180 19.41 -24.21 -2.34
N LEU A 181 19.71 -24.91 -1.26
CA LEU A 181 20.80 -24.63 -0.34
C LEU A 181 21.90 -25.68 -0.54
N VAL A 182 23.16 -25.25 -0.63
CA VAL A 182 24.34 -26.07 -0.59
C VAL A 182 25.13 -25.75 0.67
N VAL A 183 25.47 -26.75 1.46
CA VAL A 183 26.30 -26.59 2.65
C VAL A 183 27.71 -27.09 2.35
N LYS A 184 28.70 -26.25 2.62
CA LYS A 184 30.10 -26.54 2.44
C LYS A 184 30.84 -26.54 3.76
N ASN A 185 31.76 -27.49 3.94
CA ASN A 185 32.64 -27.49 5.10
C ASN A 185 33.72 -26.39 5.00
N PRO A 186 34.55 -26.15 6.03
CA PRO A 186 35.61 -25.15 5.99
C PRO A 186 36.67 -25.41 4.91
N ALA A 187 36.78 -26.65 4.38
CA ALA A 187 37.65 -26.97 3.25
C ALA A 187 37.04 -26.64 1.88
N GLY A 188 35.78 -26.18 1.84
CA GLY A 188 35.06 -25.84 0.63
C GLY A 188 34.36 -27.03 -0.06
N GLU A 189 34.33 -28.21 0.57
CA GLU A 189 33.69 -29.40 0.03
C GLU A 189 32.20 -29.38 0.36
N GLU A 190 31.36 -29.74 -0.62
CA GLU A 190 29.91 -29.91 -0.41
C GLU A 190 29.62 -31.09 0.50
N ILE A 191 28.97 -30.86 1.62
CA ILE A 191 28.60 -31.88 2.62
C ILE A 191 27.08 -32.12 2.71
N ASP A 192 26.26 -31.19 2.24
CA ASP A 192 24.80 -31.34 2.20
C ASP A 192 24.22 -30.48 1.07
N ARG A 193 23.09 -30.92 0.52
CA ARG A 193 22.29 -30.20 -0.48
C ARG A 193 20.81 -30.38 -0.24
N ILE A 194 20.11 -29.28 -0.13
CA ILE A 194 18.66 -29.26 0.06
C ILE A 194 18.02 -28.56 -1.12
N VAL A 195 17.10 -29.24 -1.78
CA VAL A 195 16.30 -28.67 -2.87
C VAL A 195 14.88 -28.53 -2.38
N TYR A 196 14.35 -27.29 -2.37
CA TYR A 196 12.97 -26.96 -1.99
C TYR A 196 12.28 -26.36 -3.21
N ARG A 197 11.71 -27.24 -4.02
CA ARG A 197 10.93 -26.89 -5.21
C ARG A 197 9.95 -27.98 -5.55
N THR A 198 8.75 -27.60 -5.95
CA THR A 198 7.73 -28.51 -6.48
C THR A 198 7.56 -28.29 -7.98
N ALA A 199 6.98 -29.28 -8.68
CA ALA A 199 6.68 -29.17 -10.10
C ALA A 199 5.65 -28.05 -10.34
N ASP A 200 4.62 -28.00 -9.51
CA ASP A 200 3.56 -27.00 -9.55
C ASP A 200 4.02 -25.76 -8.77
N LEU A 201 4.06 -24.61 -9.46
CA LEU A 201 4.62 -23.38 -8.89
C LEU A 201 3.86 -22.91 -7.65
N GLU A 202 2.53 -23.03 -7.65
CA GLU A 202 1.63 -22.63 -6.55
C GLU A 202 1.79 -23.42 -5.26
N LEU A 203 2.38 -24.60 -5.34
CA LEU A 203 2.66 -25.45 -4.16
C LEU A 203 3.99 -25.12 -3.48
N ASN A 204 4.76 -24.18 -4.04
CA ASN A 204 5.98 -23.71 -3.39
C ASN A 204 5.65 -22.76 -2.23
N GLU A 205 6.65 -22.58 -1.35
CA GLU A 205 6.54 -21.69 -0.21
C GLU A 205 6.14 -20.27 -0.64
N THR A 206 5.26 -19.63 0.12
CA THR A 206 4.92 -18.22 -0.06
C THR A 206 5.69 -17.38 0.94
N VAL A 207 6.51 -16.47 0.45
CA VAL A 207 7.23 -15.47 1.25
C VAL A 207 6.65 -14.09 1.01
N SER A 208 6.78 -13.20 2.00
CA SER A 208 6.31 -11.81 1.92
C SER A 208 7.49 -10.85 1.91
N LEU A 209 7.46 -9.90 0.99
CA LEU A 209 8.38 -8.79 0.93
C LEU A 209 7.62 -7.49 1.23
N THR A 210 8.14 -6.68 2.14
CA THR A 210 7.52 -5.43 2.61
C THR A 210 8.39 -4.24 2.20
N THR A 211 7.77 -3.22 1.62
CA THR A 211 8.42 -1.95 1.24
C THR A 211 9.03 -1.26 2.45
N VAL A 212 10.26 -0.79 2.31
CA VAL A 212 10.95 0.11 3.26
C VAL A 212 11.48 1.38 2.59
N SER A 213 11.60 1.37 1.25
CA SER A 213 11.89 2.53 0.41
C SER A 213 11.46 2.26 -1.05
N MET A 214 11.68 3.19 -1.96
CA MET A 214 11.40 2.97 -3.38
C MET A 214 12.18 1.81 -3.98
N SER A 215 13.40 1.57 -3.52
CA SER A 215 14.30 0.53 -4.02
C SER A 215 14.41 -0.69 -3.11
N ASP A 216 13.96 -0.60 -1.85
CA ASP A 216 14.24 -1.63 -0.85
C ASP A 216 12.99 -2.33 -0.36
N VAL A 217 13.11 -3.63 -0.18
CA VAL A 217 12.15 -4.46 0.55
C VAL A 217 12.85 -5.31 1.58
N VAL A 218 12.12 -5.65 2.63
CA VAL A 218 12.55 -6.61 3.65
C VAL A 218 11.59 -7.79 3.70
N GLY A 219 12.11 -8.96 4.03
CA GLY A 219 11.31 -10.17 4.21
C GLY A 219 12.05 -11.20 5.04
N GLY A 220 11.27 -12.10 5.64
CA GLY A 220 11.78 -13.21 6.41
C GLY A 220 11.34 -14.53 5.79
N TRP A 221 12.22 -15.50 5.80
CA TRP A 221 11.92 -16.88 5.49
C TRP A 221 12.87 -17.83 6.19
N GLN A 222 12.60 -19.10 6.10
CA GLN A 222 13.30 -20.13 6.85
C GLN A 222 13.83 -21.21 5.91
N ILE A 223 15.04 -21.71 6.17
CA ILE A 223 15.58 -22.88 5.52
C ILE A 223 16.05 -23.84 6.61
N LYS A 224 15.46 -25.04 6.67
CA LYS A 224 15.87 -26.13 7.59
C LYS A 224 15.99 -25.69 9.06
N GLY A 225 15.08 -24.84 9.51
CA GLY A 225 15.05 -24.33 10.89
C GLY A 225 15.91 -23.08 11.14
N GLU A 226 16.64 -22.61 10.16
CA GLU A 226 17.39 -21.35 10.23
C GLU A 226 16.52 -20.21 9.67
N GLU A 227 16.30 -19.17 10.47
CA GLU A 227 15.48 -18.01 10.11
C GLU A 227 16.36 -16.88 9.57
N PHE A 228 15.90 -16.27 8.49
CA PHE A 228 16.57 -15.16 7.81
C PHE A 228 15.66 -13.95 7.79
N ALA A 229 16.24 -12.79 8.07
CA ALA A 229 15.65 -11.49 7.83
C ALA A 229 16.49 -10.77 6.78
N LEU A 230 16.04 -10.78 5.53
CA LEU A 230 16.78 -10.24 4.40
C LEU A 230 16.27 -8.87 3.99
N ARG A 231 17.20 -8.03 3.56
CA ARG A 231 16.96 -6.80 2.81
C ARG A 231 17.41 -7.01 1.37
N LEU A 232 16.53 -6.69 0.43
CA LEU A 232 16.80 -6.66 -1.00
C LEU A 232 16.77 -5.21 -1.46
N SER A 233 17.90 -4.71 -1.93
CA SER A 233 18.04 -3.37 -2.51
C SER A 233 18.17 -3.51 -4.02
N VAL A 234 17.24 -2.92 -4.78
CA VAL A 234 17.15 -3.08 -6.23
C VAL A 234 17.47 -1.76 -6.92
N THR A 235 18.46 -1.80 -7.82
CA THR A 235 18.87 -0.65 -8.63
C THR A 235 19.08 -1.13 -10.07
N ASP A 236 18.36 -0.54 -11.02
CA ASP A 236 18.44 -0.89 -12.45
C ASP A 236 18.27 -2.39 -12.73
N GLY A 237 17.44 -3.07 -11.94
CA GLY A 237 17.18 -4.50 -12.05
C GLY A 237 18.21 -5.40 -11.36
N GLU A 238 19.35 -4.88 -10.92
CA GLU A 238 20.32 -5.60 -10.10
C GLU A 238 19.91 -5.55 -8.63
N ILE A 239 20.11 -6.68 -7.92
CA ILE A 239 19.72 -6.82 -6.53
C ILE A 239 20.96 -7.01 -5.66
N THR A 240 21.09 -6.21 -4.61
CA THR A 240 21.98 -6.50 -3.49
C THR A 240 21.17 -7.18 -2.40
N VAL A 241 21.66 -8.35 -1.94
CA VAL A 241 21.08 -9.09 -0.82
C VAL A 241 21.95 -8.87 0.41
N SER A 242 21.33 -8.44 1.50
CA SER A 242 21.99 -8.25 2.79
C SER A 242 21.08 -8.70 3.92
N SER A 243 21.66 -8.88 5.09
CA SER A 243 20.87 -9.07 6.32
C SER A 243 20.04 -7.82 6.62
N GLN A 244 18.90 -8.01 7.23
CA GLN A 244 18.21 -6.90 7.89
C GLN A 244 19.04 -6.46 9.12
N GLU A 245 18.92 -5.20 9.49
CA GLU A 245 19.59 -4.65 10.67
C GLU A 245 19.27 -5.48 11.93
N ASN A 246 20.31 -5.80 12.70
CA ASN A 246 20.23 -6.65 13.89
C ASN A 246 19.80 -8.10 13.64
N ALA A 247 19.95 -8.61 12.44
CA ALA A 247 19.70 -10.03 12.13
C ALA A 247 20.69 -10.95 12.88
N ALA A 248 20.22 -12.12 13.28
CA ALA A 248 21.07 -13.12 13.98
C ALA A 248 22.09 -13.80 13.05
N ILE A 249 21.84 -13.81 11.76
CA ILE A 249 22.68 -14.42 10.73
C ILE A 249 23.05 -13.33 9.73
N ASP A 250 24.33 -13.15 9.50
CA ASP A 250 24.83 -12.22 8.49
C ASP A 250 24.81 -12.86 7.09
N VAL A 251 24.03 -12.25 6.20
CA VAL A 251 23.81 -12.75 4.83
C VAL A 251 24.31 -11.71 3.84
N THR A 252 25.05 -12.17 2.85
CA THR A 252 25.50 -11.34 1.74
C THR A 252 25.23 -12.01 0.40
N GLY A 253 24.92 -11.23 -0.62
CA GLY A 253 24.66 -11.80 -1.93
C GLY A 253 24.22 -10.76 -2.95
N ASN A 254 23.79 -11.30 -4.08
CA ASN A 254 23.29 -10.52 -5.20
C ASN A 254 22.14 -11.23 -5.90
N GLY A 255 21.54 -10.57 -6.87
CA GLY A 255 20.47 -11.12 -7.66
C GLY A 255 20.10 -10.21 -8.82
N ARG A 256 19.02 -10.57 -9.49
CA ARG A 256 18.42 -9.74 -10.54
C ARG A 256 16.90 -9.79 -10.48
N TYR A 257 16.27 -8.70 -10.82
CA TYR A 257 14.85 -8.61 -11.11
C TYR A 257 14.61 -8.80 -12.60
N ALA A 258 13.62 -9.57 -12.97
CA ALA A 258 13.23 -9.80 -14.35
C ALA A 258 11.70 -9.66 -14.49
N GLU A 259 11.27 -8.69 -15.29
CA GLU A 259 9.86 -8.49 -15.58
C GLU A 259 9.32 -9.60 -16.48
N ASN A 260 8.13 -10.11 -16.14
CA ASN A 260 7.39 -11.06 -16.97
C ASN A 260 8.16 -12.34 -17.36
N ASP A 261 9.12 -12.77 -16.54
CA ASP A 261 10.04 -13.89 -16.84
C ASP A 261 9.53 -15.26 -16.36
N ALA A 262 8.33 -15.34 -15.80
CA ALA A 262 7.65 -16.58 -15.47
C ALA A 262 6.18 -16.53 -15.88
N GLU A 263 5.54 -17.68 -15.90
CA GLU A 263 4.12 -17.83 -16.17
C GLU A 263 3.45 -18.56 -15.01
N TRP A 264 2.43 -17.93 -14.42
CA TRP A 264 1.64 -18.53 -13.36
C TRP A 264 0.24 -17.93 -13.27
N GLY A 265 -0.78 -18.82 -13.17
CA GLY A 265 -2.18 -18.42 -13.15
C GLY A 265 -2.69 -17.99 -14.54
N GLY A 266 -3.96 -17.64 -14.61
CA GLY A 266 -4.65 -17.42 -15.89
C GLY A 266 -5.29 -18.70 -16.42
N THR A 267 -5.38 -18.84 -17.73
CA THR A 267 -5.87 -20.06 -18.41
C THR A 267 -4.72 -20.75 -19.14
N ILE A 268 -4.90 -22.00 -19.52
CA ILE A 268 -3.92 -22.77 -20.31
C ILE A 268 -3.58 -22.05 -21.62
N GLU A 269 -4.58 -21.42 -22.26
CA GLU A 269 -4.41 -20.69 -23.52
C GLU A 269 -3.83 -19.28 -23.33
N LYS A 270 -3.98 -18.69 -22.15
CA LYS A 270 -3.52 -17.34 -21.78
C LYS A 270 -2.92 -17.35 -20.37
N PRO A 271 -1.74 -17.95 -20.20
CA PRO A 271 -1.04 -17.87 -18.92
C PRO A 271 -0.67 -16.43 -18.61
N ARG A 272 -0.69 -16.06 -17.32
CA ARG A 272 -0.30 -14.73 -16.89
C ARG A 272 1.21 -14.66 -16.73
N LYS A 273 1.80 -13.64 -17.33
CA LYS A 273 3.19 -13.29 -17.09
C LYS A 273 3.39 -12.77 -15.68
N ARG A 274 4.52 -13.12 -15.07
CA ARG A 274 4.87 -12.78 -13.69
C ARG A 274 6.31 -12.33 -13.61
N ASP A 275 6.53 -11.33 -12.76
CA ASP A 275 7.85 -10.86 -12.42
C ASP A 275 8.60 -11.88 -11.56
N VAL A 276 9.92 -11.89 -11.67
CA VAL A 276 10.79 -12.85 -10.99
C VAL A 276 11.96 -12.14 -10.32
N LEU A 277 12.28 -12.55 -9.09
CA LEU A 277 13.53 -12.22 -8.42
C LEU A 277 14.41 -13.48 -8.40
N TYR A 278 15.59 -13.39 -8.97
CA TYR A 278 16.63 -14.42 -8.90
C TYR A 278 17.67 -13.97 -7.88
N LEU A 279 17.87 -14.76 -6.82
CA LEU A 279 18.75 -14.41 -5.72
C LEU A 279 19.84 -15.47 -5.57
N LYS A 280 21.06 -15.02 -5.29
CA LYS A 280 22.19 -15.84 -4.86
C LYS A 280 22.81 -15.19 -3.64
N TYR A 281 22.82 -15.90 -2.53
CA TYR A 281 23.35 -15.35 -1.29
C TYR A 281 24.03 -16.45 -0.45
N ALA A 282 24.85 -16.03 0.49
CA ALA A 282 25.58 -16.93 1.35
C ALA A 282 25.61 -16.40 2.79
N TYR A 283 25.78 -17.32 3.71
CA TYR A 283 25.98 -17.05 5.12
C TYR A 283 26.83 -18.15 5.76
N ASP A 284 27.45 -17.81 6.88
CA ASP A 284 28.23 -18.76 7.66
C ASP A 284 27.42 -19.23 8.88
N ARG A 285 27.49 -20.53 9.16
CA ARG A 285 26.90 -21.14 10.36
C ARG A 285 27.86 -21.07 11.53
N ALA A 286 27.31 -21.15 12.72
CA ALA A 286 28.09 -21.19 13.97
C ALA A 286 29.07 -22.39 14.05
N ASP A 287 28.78 -23.48 13.32
CA ASP A 287 29.62 -24.66 13.21
C ASP A 287 30.81 -24.50 12.23
N GLY A 288 30.98 -23.32 11.60
CA GLY A 288 31.99 -23.00 10.64
C GLY A 288 31.70 -23.45 9.19
N ASN A 289 30.52 -24.03 8.95
CA ASN A 289 30.10 -24.41 7.60
C ASN A 289 29.52 -23.19 6.87
N LYS A 290 29.79 -23.10 5.55
CA LYS A 290 29.25 -22.08 4.66
C LYS A 290 28.02 -22.58 3.94
N CYS A 291 26.97 -21.78 3.97
CA CYS A 291 25.72 -22.00 3.26
C CYS A 291 25.64 -21.11 2.02
N GLU A 292 25.41 -21.70 0.87
CA GLU A 292 25.19 -21.01 -0.39
C GLU A 292 23.76 -21.29 -0.88
N VAL A 293 22.98 -20.24 -1.11
CA VAL A 293 21.55 -20.33 -1.49
C VAL A 293 21.34 -19.75 -2.88
N CYS A 294 20.54 -20.45 -3.68
CA CYS A 294 20.02 -19.95 -4.94
C CYS A 294 18.50 -20.01 -4.89
N ASP A 295 17.85 -18.86 -4.84
CA ASP A 295 16.39 -18.73 -4.80
C ASP A 295 15.84 -18.12 -6.08
N THR A 296 14.64 -18.57 -6.45
CA THR A 296 13.79 -17.95 -7.46
C THR A 296 12.47 -17.63 -6.80
N LEU A 297 12.11 -16.35 -6.79
CA LEU A 297 10.84 -15.86 -6.26
C LEU A 297 9.98 -15.41 -7.44
N VAL A 298 8.81 -16.02 -7.63
CA VAL A 298 7.85 -15.66 -8.67
C VAL A 298 6.71 -14.87 -8.05
N PHE A 299 6.42 -13.71 -8.61
CA PHE A 299 5.38 -12.82 -8.09
C PHE A 299 4.01 -13.51 -8.03
N ARG A 300 3.36 -13.41 -6.88
CA ARG A 300 2.04 -13.95 -6.63
C ARG A 300 0.97 -12.86 -6.62
N ASP A 301 1.01 -11.97 -5.63
CA ASP A 301 0.06 -10.86 -5.46
C ASP A 301 0.67 -9.75 -4.59
N ARG A 302 0.08 -8.54 -4.66
CA ARG A 302 0.54 -7.38 -3.88
C ARG A 302 0.14 -7.43 -2.41
N ALA A 303 -0.75 -8.32 -2.01
CA ALA A 303 -1.28 -8.40 -0.64
C ALA A 303 -1.87 -7.07 -0.11
N ILE A 304 -2.31 -6.17 -0.99
CA ILE A 304 -2.93 -4.90 -0.61
C ILE A 304 -4.37 -5.16 -0.21
N VAL A 305 -4.76 -4.64 0.94
CA VAL A 305 -6.12 -4.69 1.47
C VAL A 305 -6.63 -3.27 1.72
N PHE A 306 -7.95 -3.10 1.78
CA PHE A 306 -8.52 -1.84 2.23
C PHE A 306 -8.17 -1.60 3.70
N GLU A 307 -7.69 -0.40 4.00
CA GLU A 307 -7.34 0.02 5.35
C GLU A 307 -8.22 1.19 5.78
N ASP A 308 -8.80 1.08 6.98
CA ASP A 308 -9.45 2.18 7.71
C ASP A 308 -8.50 2.60 8.84
N ASN A 309 -7.89 3.76 8.68
CA ASN A 309 -6.91 4.28 9.63
C ASN A 309 -7.57 5.25 10.62
N ARG A 310 -8.66 4.82 11.27
CA ARG A 310 -9.31 5.62 12.32
C ARG A 310 -8.27 6.01 13.38
N PRO A 311 -8.12 7.33 13.67
CA PRO A 311 -7.10 7.78 14.59
C PRO A 311 -7.33 7.29 16.02
N LYS A 312 -6.22 7.04 16.72
CA LYS A 312 -6.16 7.00 18.18
C LYS A 312 -5.86 8.40 18.66
N ILE A 313 -6.54 8.84 19.70
CA ILE A 313 -6.28 10.13 20.39
C ILE A 313 -5.37 9.82 21.57
N LYS A 314 -4.23 10.50 21.67
CA LYS A 314 -3.27 10.35 22.78
C LYS A 314 -3.09 11.66 23.56
#